data_1891045758ca45ceeb29fb0bc7d99074
#
_entry.id   1891045758ca45ceeb29fb0bc7d99074
#
_cell.length_a   1.000
_cell.length_b   1.000
_cell.length_c   1.000
_cell.angle_alpha   90.00
_cell.angle_beta   90.00
_cell.angle_gamma   90.00
#
_symmetry.space_group_name_H-M   'P 1'
#
loop_
_entity.id
_entity.type
_entity.pdbx_description
1 polymer ?
#
loop_
_entity_poly.entity_id
_entity_poly.type
_entity_poly.pdbx_seq_one_letter_code
_entity_poly.pdbx_strand_id
1 'polypeptide(L)'
;MHSVDIITMGCSKNLVDSEQLMRQFKKFGYKIYHNPERTHGDVAVVNTCGFIGDAKEESVNMILELCDAKERGELKKVFVMGCLSERYLNELVEEVPQVDKFYGKFNWKELLTDLCGDYDETLRNRRVLTTPKHYAYLKISEGCDRKCAYCAIPIITGSHKSRPMEEILDEVRELVADGVSEFQVIAQELTYYGIDLYKEQRLPQLIEAMAQIPGVRWIRLHYAYPTHFPKDLLRVMREYPNVCNYLDIALQHIANPVLQRMQRHITKAETLALLQEMRREVPGICIRTTLMVGFPGETEADFNELLEFVREVRFDRMGAFAYSEEEGTYAALNYEDDVPEEVKQARLDKLMSVQERISAELCAAKVGQRVTVVIDRQEGDYYIGRTEADSPEVDCEVLVPVSEQTLQTGAFYTAEITGADEFDLYATIVD
;
A
#
# COMPACT_ATOMS: atom_id res chain seq x y z
N MET A 1 -32.60 -9.38 -11.07
CA MET A 1 -31.15 -9.18 -11.27
C MET A 1 -30.58 -9.01 -9.88
N HIS A 2 -29.66 -9.85 -9.47
CA HIS A 2 -29.07 -9.72 -8.15
C HIS A 2 -28.09 -8.56 -8.13
N SER A 3 -27.99 -7.86 -7.00
CA SER A 3 -27.08 -6.75 -6.80
C SER A 3 -26.25 -6.95 -5.52
N VAL A 4 -25.01 -6.48 -5.54
CA VAL A 4 -24.08 -6.60 -4.42
C VAL A 4 -23.32 -5.30 -4.22
N ASP A 5 -23.27 -4.86 -2.98
CA ASP A 5 -22.38 -3.80 -2.50
C ASP A 5 -21.10 -4.45 -2.01
N ILE A 6 -19.97 -4.07 -2.59
CA ILE A 6 -18.63 -4.50 -2.16
C ILE A 6 -17.98 -3.33 -1.44
N ILE A 7 -17.80 -3.47 -0.13
CA ILE A 7 -17.13 -2.47 0.69
C ILE A 7 -15.71 -2.92 0.96
N THR A 8 -14.74 -2.11 0.54
CA THR A 8 -13.32 -2.41 0.70
C THR A 8 -12.71 -1.50 1.75
N MET A 9 -12.19 -2.10 2.80
CA MET A 9 -11.55 -1.40 3.90
C MET A 9 -10.04 -1.64 3.90
N GLY A 10 -9.29 -0.66 4.38
CA GLY A 10 -7.85 -0.78 4.62
C GLY A 10 -6.99 -0.53 3.37
N CYS A 11 -6.15 -1.48 3.00
CA CYS A 11 -5.01 -1.24 2.12
C CYS A 11 -5.24 -1.67 0.65
N SER A 12 -4.30 -1.26 -0.23
CA SER A 12 -4.26 -1.64 -1.65
C SER A 12 -4.29 -3.15 -1.92
N LYS A 13 -3.82 -3.98 -0.97
CA LYS A 13 -3.89 -5.45 -1.11
C LYS A 13 -5.34 -5.94 -0.99
N ASN A 14 -6.11 -5.38 -0.05
CA ASN A 14 -7.54 -5.66 0.05
C ASN A 14 -8.30 -5.13 -1.18
N LEU A 15 -7.87 -3.99 -1.74
CA LEU A 15 -8.47 -3.47 -2.96
C LEU A 15 -8.32 -4.45 -4.13
N VAL A 16 -7.12 -5.00 -4.35
CA VAL A 16 -6.89 -6.03 -5.37
C VAL A 16 -7.78 -7.25 -5.14
N ASP A 17 -7.93 -7.69 -3.88
CA ASP A 17 -8.81 -8.81 -3.52
C ASP A 17 -10.28 -8.50 -3.86
N SER A 18 -10.76 -7.31 -3.55
CA SER A 18 -12.12 -6.88 -3.88
C SER A 18 -12.34 -6.77 -5.40
N GLU A 19 -11.37 -6.27 -6.16
CA GLU A 19 -11.45 -6.16 -7.61
C GLU A 19 -11.54 -7.52 -8.30
N GLN A 20 -10.82 -8.53 -7.78
CA GLN A 20 -10.94 -9.91 -8.24
C GLN A 20 -12.32 -10.48 -7.89
N LEU A 21 -12.80 -10.25 -6.66
CA LEU A 21 -14.12 -10.67 -6.23
C LEU A 21 -15.23 -10.05 -7.09
N MET A 22 -15.14 -8.75 -7.40
CA MET A 22 -16.07 -8.05 -8.28
C MET A 22 -16.10 -8.67 -9.69
N ARG A 23 -14.95 -9.10 -10.22
CA ARG A 23 -14.88 -9.76 -11.52
C ARG A 23 -15.69 -11.06 -11.55
N GLN A 24 -15.63 -11.83 -10.47
CA GLN A 24 -16.41 -13.06 -10.31
C GLN A 24 -17.91 -12.74 -10.25
N PHE A 25 -18.36 -11.83 -9.40
CA PHE A 25 -19.76 -11.41 -9.30
C PHE A 25 -20.31 -10.92 -10.65
N LYS A 26 -19.52 -10.16 -11.40
CA LYS A 26 -19.88 -9.68 -12.73
C LYS A 26 -20.11 -10.85 -13.72
N LYS A 27 -19.29 -11.89 -13.64
CA LYS A 27 -19.45 -13.11 -14.47
C LYS A 27 -20.78 -13.81 -14.18
N PHE A 28 -21.21 -13.85 -12.92
CA PHE A 28 -22.45 -14.46 -12.50
C PHE A 28 -23.69 -13.54 -12.62
N GLY A 29 -23.54 -12.39 -13.30
CA GLY A 29 -24.65 -11.51 -13.64
C GLY A 29 -25.13 -10.60 -12.52
N TYR A 30 -24.32 -10.38 -11.48
CA TYR A 30 -24.62 -9.40 -10.45
C TYR A 30 -24.38 -7.99 -10.94
N LYS A 31 -25.23 -7.05 -10.52
CA LYS A 31 -24.95 -5.63 -10.57
C LYS A 31 -24.10 -5.27 -9.34
N ILE A 32 -22.96 -4.63 -9.56
CA ILE A 32 -21.98 -4.36 -8.52
C ILE A 32 -21.94 -2.88 -8.23
N TYR A 33 -21.88 -2.54 -6.94
CA TYR A 33 -21.59 -1.22 -6.44
C TYR A 33 -20.36 -1.32 -5.53
N HIS A 34 -19.33 -0.52 -5.79
CA HIS A 34 -18.11 -0.50 -5.00
C HIS A 34 -18.08 0.74 -4.13
N ASN A 35 -17.88 0.55 -2.82
CA ASN A 35 -17.87 1.59 -1.81
C ASN A 35 -19.00 2.63 -1.98
N PRO A 36 -20.27 2.20 -2.10
CA PRO A 36 -21.36 3.14 -2.31
C PRO A 36 -21.61 3.96 -1.03
N GLU A 37 -21.93 5.25 -1.17
CA GLU A 37 -22.31 6.12 -0.04
C GLU A 37 -23.59 5.66 0.69
N ARG A 38 -24.42 4.89 0.02
CA ARG A 38 -25.65 4.29 0.54
C ARG A 38 -25.78 2.89 -0.01
N THR A 39 -26.47 2.03 0.73
CA THR A 39 -26.79 0.69 0.27
C THR A 39 -27.62 0.70 -1.01
N HIS A 40 -27.19 -0.07 -1.99
CA HIS A 40 -27.85 -0.24 -3.30
C HIS A 40 -28.05 -1.70 -3.67
N GLY A 41 -27.27 -2.59 -3.06
CA GLY A 41 -27.29 -4.01 -3.32
C GLY A 41 -28.41 -4.73 -2.56
N ASP A 42 -28.79 -5.93 -3.05
CA ASP A 42 -29.57 -6.88 -2.24
C ASP A 42 -28.71 -7.45 -1.10
N VAL A 43 -27.39 -7.50 -1.31
CA VAL A 43 -26.40 -8.11 -0.43
C VAL A 43 -25.21 -7.16 -0.30
N ALA A 44 -24.64 -7.08 0.90
CA ALA A 44 -23.36 -6.43 1.14
C ALA A 44 -22.26 -7.46 1.45
N VAL A 45 -21.06 -7.25 0.92
CA VAL A 45 -19.83 -7.98 1.24
C VAL A 45 -18.78 -6.98 1.69
N VAL A 46 -18.32 -7.11 2.94
CA VAL A 46 -17.28 -6.24 3.50
C VAL A 46 -15.96 -6.97 3.51
N ASN A 47 -14.97 -6.42 2.82
CA ASN A 47 -13.58 -6.87 2.89
C ASN A 47 -12.84 -6.01 3.91
N THR A 48 -12.63 -6.56 5.10
CA THR A 48 -12.22 -5.87 6.31
C THR A 48 -10.71 -5.75 6.47
N CYS A 49 -10.25 -4.71 7.19
CA CYS A 49 -8.89 -4.56 7.67
C CYS A 49 -8.77 -5.00 9.13
N GLY A 50 -7.72 -5.77 9.45
CA GLY A 50 -7.46 -6.28 10.81
C GLY A 50 -6.03 -6.03 11.27
N PHE A 51 -5.37 -5.01 10.70
CA PHE A 51 -3.93 -4.82 10.89
C PHE A 51 -3.60 -4.01 12.16
N ILE A 52 -4.20 -2.83 12.33
CA ILE A 52 -3.98 -1.92 13.47
C ILE A 52 -5.31 -1.52 14.11
N GLY A 53 -5.25 -1.00 15.35
CA GLY A 53 -6.41 -0.64 16.17
C GLY A 53 -7.46 0.17 15.43
N ASP A 54 -7.09 1.32 14.88
CA ASP A 54 -8.01 2.25 14.19
C ASP A 54 -8.70 1.58 12.98
N ALA A 55 -7.95 0.83 12.17
CA ALA A 55 -8.51 0.13 11.01
C ALA A 55 -9.42 -1.05 11.42
N LYS A 56 -9.18 -1.66 12.58
CA LYS A 56 -10.09 -2.67 13.17
C LYS A 56 -11.40 -2.02 13.60
N GLU A 57 -11.32 -0.89 14.32
CA GLU A 57 -12.49 -0.14 14.77
C GLU A 57 -13.34 0.34 13.58
N GLU A 58 -12.72 0.92 12.57
CA GLU A 58 -13.39 1.33 11.34
C GLU A 58 -14.12 0.14 10.68
N SER A 59 -13.45 -1.03 10.60
CA SER A 59 -14.05 -2.23 10.02
C SER A 59 -15.25 -2.74 10.84
N VAL A 60 -15.15 -2.73 12.17
CA VAL A 60 -16.28 -3.13 13.05
C VAL A 60 -17.44 -2.15 12.90
N ASN A 61 -17.19 -0.85 12.91
CA ASN A 61 -18.22 0.18 12.73
C ASN A 61 -18.96 0.00 11.40
N MET A 62 -18.25 -0.26 10.32
CA MET A 62 -18.85 -0.54 9.01
C MET A 62 -19.73 -1.80 9.03
N ILE A 63 -19.28 -2.86 9.67
CA ILE A 63 -20.09 -4.09 9.81
C ILE A 63 -21.40 -3.78 10.55
N LEU A 64 -21.34 -3.04 11.66
CA LEU A 64 -22.50 -2.67 12.45
C LEU A 64 -23.46 -1.79 11.67
N GLU A 65 -22.98 -0.80 10.93
CA GLU A 65 -23.79 0.06 10.07
C GLU A 65 -24.58 -0.74 9.02
N LEU A 66 -23.93 -1.74 8.41
CA LEU A 66 -24.61 -2.62 7.44
C LEU A 66 -25.60 -3.58 8.08
N CYS A 67 -25.35 -4.03 9.31
CA CYS A 67 -26.33 -4.78 10.08
C CYS A 67 -27.57 -3.95 10.40
N ASP A 68 -27.40 -2.68 10.78
CA ASP A 68 -28.49 -1.73 10.98
C ASP A 68 -29.27 -1.49 9.67
N ALA A 69 -28.58 -1.35 8.54
CA ALA A 69 -29.22 -1.23 7.22
C ALA A 69 -30.04 -2.49 6.86
N LYS A 70 -29.55 -3.67 7.22
CA LYS A 70 -30.31 -4.93 7.07
C LYS A 70 -31.55 -4.95 7.96
N GLU A 71 -31.47 -4.50 9.21
CA GLU A 71 -32.63 -4.42 10.11
C GLU A 71 -33.70 -3.43 9.62
N ARG A 72 -33.25 -2.32 8.97
CA ARG A 72 -34.16 -1.39 8.29
C ARG A 72 -34.78 -1.92 7.01
N GLY A 73 -34.34 -3.11 6.53
CA GLY A 73 -34.81 -3.75 5.29
C GLY A 73 -34.20 -3.16 4.01
N GLU A 74 -33.12 -2.39 4.12
CA GLU A 74 -32.37 -1.83 3.00
C GLU A 74 -31.48 -2.88 2.34
N LEU A 75 -31.02 -3.86 3.11
CA LEU A 75 -30.23 -5.03 2.69
C LEU A 75 -30.95 -6.32 3.06
N LYS A 76 -30.76 -7.38 2.29
CA LYS A 76 -31.25 -8.73 2.63
C LYS A 76 -30.23 -9.53 3.43
N LYS A 77 -28.94 -9.36 3.13
CA LYS A 77 -27.84 -10.12 3.73
C LYS A 77 -26.56 -9.29 3.84
N VAL A 78 -25.80 -9.57 4.88
CA VAL A 78 -24.47 -9.01 5.13
C VAL A 78 -23.47 -10.14 5.29
N PHE A 79 -22.39 -10.09 4.52
CA PHE A 79 -21.29 -11.02 4.56
C PHE A 79 -19.99 -10.27 4.86
N VAL A 80 -19.13 -10.89 5.65
CA VAL A 80 -17.85 -10.28 6.06
C VAL A 80 -16.70 -11.20 5.67
N MET A 81 -15.65 -10.63 5.11
CA MET A 81 -14.39 -11.30 4.79
C MET A 81 -13.19 -10.39 5.07
N GLY A 82 -11.99 -10.87 4.85
CA GLY A 82 -10.78 -10.06 4.92
C GLY A 82 -9.94 -10.29 6.17
N CYS A 83 -9.04 -9.34 6.44
CA CYS A 83 -8.02 -9.49 7.47
C CYS A 83 -8.57 -9.54 8.90
N LEU A 84 -9.59 -8.73 9.21
CA LEU A 84 -10.23 -8.76 10.54
C LEU A 84 -10.94 -10.08 10.77
N SER A 85 -11.72 -10.50 9.78
CA SER A 85 -12.46 -11.76 9.84
C SER A 85 -11.54 -12.98 9.90
N GLU A 86 -10.37 -12.94 9.24
CA GLU A 86 -9.36 -14.01 9.36
C GLU A 86 -8.79 -14.10 10.77
N ARG A 87 -8.54 -12.96 11.41
CA ARG A 87 -7.85 -12.87 12.68
C ARG A 87 -8.77 -13.15 13.88
N TYR A 88 -10.03 -12.73 13.81
CA TYR A 88 -10.98 -12.71 14.93
C TYR A 88 -12.32 -13.41 14.59
N LEU A 89 -12.25 -14.50 13.80
CA LEU A 89 -13.46 -15.18 13.29
C LEU A 89 -14.42 -15.60 14.40
N ASN A 90 -13.89 -16.22 15.46
CA ASN A 90 -14.72 -16.77 16.54
C ASN A 90 -15.40 -15.66 17.35
N GLU A 91 -14.63 -14.64 17.69
CA GLU A 91 -15.09 -13.46 18.45
C GLU A 91 -16.16 -12.70 17.65
N LEU A 92 -15.93 -12.47 16.36
CA LEU A 92 -16.88 -11.76 15.50
C LEU A 92 -18.21 -12.53 15.33
N VAL A 93 -18.16 -13.85 15.23
CA VAL A 93 -19.36 -14.68 15.14
C VAL A 93 -20.20 -14.59 16.43
N GLU A 94 -19.56 -14.51 17.59
CA GLU A 94 -20.24 -14.39 18.89
C GLU A 94 -20.77 -12.97 19.13
N GLU A 95 -19.98 -11.93 18.80
CA GLU A 95 -20.29 -10.54 19.11
C GLU A 95 -21.25 -9.88 18.10
N VAL A 96 -21.24 -10.32 16.84
CA VAL A 96 -22.08 -9.73 15.77
C VAL A 96 -22.91 -10.82 15.06
N PRO A 97 -23.86 -11.46 15.75
CA PRO A 97 -24.68 -12.54 15.19
C PRO A 97 -25.65 -12.09 14.08
N GLN A 98 -25.79 -10.78 13.84
CA GLN A 98 -26.60 -10.20 12.76
C GLN A 98 -25.98 -10.41 11.39
N VAL A 99 -24.68 -10.66 11.28
CA VAL A 99 -23.99 -11.00 10.04
C VAL A 99 -24.42 -12.40 9.59
N ASP A 100 -24.78 -12.55 8.32
CA ASP A 100 -25.26 -13.84 7.79
C ASP A 100 -24.16 -14.91 7.75
N LYS A 101 -22.94 -14.51 7.38
CA LYS A 101 -21.76 -15.39 7.45
C LYS A 101 -20.46 -14.59 7.40
N PHE A 102 -19.50 -15.09 8.16
CA PHE A 102 -18.10 -14.63 8.11
C PHE A 102 -17.26 -15.62 7.31
N TYR A 103 -16.32 -15.07 6.52
CA TYR A 103 -15.33 -15.83 5.76
C TYR A 103 -13.95 -15.32 6.12
N GLY A 104 -12.95 -16.20 6.12
CA GLY A 104 -11.55 -15.79 6.21
C GLY A 104 -11.09 -15.06 4.96
N LYS A 105 -9.91 -14.45 5.04
CA LYS A 105 -9.30 -13.68 3.93
C LYS A 105 -9.20 -14.49 2.63
N PHE A 106 -8.98 -15.80 2.73
CA PHE A 106 -8.74 -16.67 1.58
C PHE A 106 -9.94 -17.52 1.15
N ASN A 107 -11.09 -17.34 1.78
CA ASN A 107 -12.28 -18.18 1.55
C ASN A 107 -13.20 -17.67 0.43
N TRP A 108 -12.64 -17.02 -0.58
CA TRP A 108 -13.42 -16.43 -1.70
C TRP A 108 -14.24 -17.44 -2.49
N LYS A 109 -13.67 -18.65 -2.69
CA LYS A 109 -14.36 -19.72 -3.40
C LYS A 109 -15.62 -20.14 -2.65
N GLU A 110 -15.53 -20.23 -1.35
CA GLU A 110 -16.69 -20.55 -0.50
C GLU A 110 -17.73 -19.44 -0.57
N LEU A 111 -17.33 -18.17 -0.40
CA LEU A 111 -18.22 -17.02 -0.48
C LEU A 111 -18.96 -16.97 -1.84
N LEU A 112 -18.23 -17.15 -2.93
CA LEU A 112 -18.82 -17.14 -4.27
C LEU A 112 -19.72 -18.35 -4.53
N THR A 113 -19.35 -19.53 -4.03
CA THR A 113 -20.19 -20.72 -4.11
C THR A 113 -21.52 -20.51 -3.37
N ASP A 114 -21.47 -19.91 -2.18
CA ASP A 114 -22.66 -19.63 -1.39
C ASP A 114 -23.58 -18.57 -2.03
N LEU A 115 -23.01 -17.56 -2.68
CA LEU A 115 -23.77 -16.46 -3.25
C LEU A 115 -24.13 -16.67 -4.74
N CYS A 116 -23.23 -17.26 -5.51
CA CYS A 116 -23.36 -17.40 -6.96
C CYS A 116 -23.60 -18.85 -7.42
N GLY A 117 -23.41 -19.82 -6.52
CA GLY A 117 -23.52 -21.26 -6.82
C GLY A 117 -22.24 -21.87 -7.40
N ASP A 118 -21.25 -21.06 -7.79
CA ASP A 118 -20.01 -21.53 -8.40
C ASP A 118 -18.88 -20.47 -8.27
N TYR A 119 -17.65 -20.88 -8.61
CA TYR A 119 -16.45 -20.04 -8.72
C TYR A 119 -15.73 -20.36 -10.04
N ASP A 120 -15.44 -19.34 -10.84
CA ASP A 120 -14.73 -19.51 -12.12
C ASP A 120 -13.22 -19.39 -11.92
N GLU A 121 -12.51 -20.53 -11.90
CA GLU A 121 -11.05 -20.59 -11.75
C GLU A 121 -10.30 -19.85 -12.87
N THR A 122 -10.88 -19.75 -14.07
CA THR A 122 -10.25 -19.05 -15.21
C THR A 122 -10.18 -17.54 -15.02
N LEU A 123 -10.96 -17.00 -14.08
CA LEU A 123 -10.99 -15.59 -13.72
C LEU A 123 -10.20 -15.27 -12.46
N ARG A 124 -9.45 -16.22 -11.90
CA ARG A 124 -8.73 -16.08 -10.62
C ARG A 124 -7.89 -14.80 -10.53
N ASN A 125 -7.18 -14.46 -11.61
CA ASN A 125 -6.31 -13.29 -11.68
C ASN A 125 -6.93 -12.11 -12.46
N ARG A 126 -8.20 -12.24 -12.88
CA ARG A 126 -8.92 -11.18 -13.60
C ARG A 126 -9.58 -10.22 -12.62
N ARG A 127 -9.60 -8.93 -12.95
CA ARG A 127 -10.11 -7.89 -12.06
C ARG A 127 -11.11 -6.96 -12.76
N VAL A 128 -11.91 -6.26 -11.96
CA VAL A 128 -12.61 -5.04 -12.35
C VAL A 128 -11.91 -3.91 -11.62
N LEU A 129 -11.13 -3.10 -12.33
CA LEU A 129 -10.40 -2.00 -11.73
C LEU A 129 -11.34 -0.95 -11.16
N THR A 130 -11.01 -0.47 -9.97
CA THR A 130 -11.70 0.62 -9.27
C THR A 130 -10.83 1.88 -9.16
N THR A 131 -9.54 1.74 -9.43
CA THR A 131 -8.62 2.87 -9.61
C THR A 131 -8.91 3.61 -10.93
N PRO A 132 -8.42 4.85 -11.11
CA PRO A 132 -8.33 5.47 -12.42
C PRO A 132 -7.72 4.52 -13.46
N LYS A 133 -8.20 4.58 -14.70
CA LYS A 133 -7.87 3.58 -15.73
C LYS A 133 -6.39 3.46 -16.08
N HIS A 134 -5.57 4.46 -15.77
CA HIS A 134 -4.17 4.52 -16.18
C HIS A 134 -3.22 3.86 -15.19
N TYR A 135 -3.65 3.57 -13.95
CA TYR A 135 -2.80 2.83 -13.02
C TYR A 135 -3.54 1.68 -12.32
N ALA A 136 -2.78 0.69 -11.88
CA ALA A 136 -3.28 -0.43 -11.10
C ALA A 136 -2.28 -0.87 -10.04
N TYR A 137 -2.80 -1.34 -8.90
CA TYR A 137 -1.98 -2.07 -7.93
C TYR A 137 -1.76 -3.49 -8.44
N LEU A 138 -0.53 -3.98 -8.37
CA LEU A 138 -0.14 -5.32 -8.81
C LEU A 138 0.40 -6.12 -7.62
N LYS A 139 -0.43 -7.00 -7.07
CA LYS A 139 -0.05 -7.85 -5.94
C LYS A 139 0.73 -9.06 -6.44
N ILE A 140 2.03 -9.16 -6.09
CA ILE A 140 2.94 -10.20 -6.59
C ILE A 140 3.12 -11.37 -5.62
N SER A 141 2.78 -11.18 -4.35
CA SER A 141 2.83 -12.22 -3.33
C SER A 141 1.83 -11.95 -2.21
N GLU A 142 1.62 -12.93 -1.36
CA GLU A 142 0.78 -12.84 -0.15
C GLU A 142 1.57 -13.43 1.03
N GLY A 143 1.32 -12.91 2.25
CA GLY A 143 1.99 -13.37 3.47
C GLY A 143 3.40 -12.84 3.65
N CYS A 144 3.99 -13.09 4.82
CA CYS A 144 5.33 -12.61 5.15
C CYS A 144 6.01 -13.54 6.16
N ASP A 145 7.25 -13.93 5.87
CA ASP A 145 8.08 -14.76 6.77
C ASP A 145 9.01 -13.93 7.67
N ARG A 146 8.97 -12.59 7.57
CA ARG A 146 9.68 -11.71 8.50
C ARG A 146 9.02 -11.78 9.87
N LYS A 147 9.82 -11.90 10.90
CA LYS A 147 9.35 -12.05 12.28
C LYS A 147 9.48 -10.74 13.06
N CYS A 148 9.10 -9.61 12.44
CA CYS A 148 9.11 -8.32 13.13
C CYS A 148 8.22 -8.39 14.38
N ALA A 149 8.76 -8.00 15.53
CA ALA A 149 8.14 -8.25 16.83
C ALA A 149 6.75 -7.59 17.00
N TYR A 150 6.52 -6.47 16.32
CA TYR A 150 5.27 -5.69 16.37
C TYR A 150 4.21 -6.11 15.35
N CYS A 151 4.53 -7.04 14.42
CA CYS A 151 3.76 -7.20 13.20
C CYS A 151 2.79 -8.39 13.26
N ALA A 152 1.50 -8.11 13.06
CA ALA A 152 0.44 -9.12 13.00
C ALA A 152 0.29 -9.80 11.63
N ILE A 153 1.00 -9.35 10.59
CA ILE A 153 0.86 -9.90 9.23
C ILE A 153 1.03 -11.43 9.18
N PRO A 154 2.06 -12.05 9.79
CA PRO A 154 2.19 -13.51 9.76
C PRO A 154 1.01 -14.25 10.42
N ILE A 155 0.35 -13.62 11.40
CA ILE A 155 -0.85 -14.17 12.08
C ILE A 155 -2.06 -14.11 11.14
N ILE A 156 -2.19 -13.02 10.36
CA ILE A 156 -3.35 -12.77 9.49
C ILE A 156 -3.23 -13.49 8.15
N THR A 157 -2.06 -13.39 7.50
CA THR A 157 -1.89 -13.83 6.11
C THR A 157 -1.01 -15.06 5.96
N GLY A 158 -0.42 -15.54 7.08
CA GLY A 158 0.47 -16.69 7.07
C GLY A 158 1.81 -16.47 6.39
N SER A 159 2.44 -17.57 6.01
CA SER A 159 3.76 -17.58 5.37
C SER A 159 3.72 -16.95 3.97
N HIS A 160 4.88 -16.45 3.55
CA HIS A 160 5.07 -15.85 2.23
C HIS A 160 4.76 -16.86 1.09
N LYS A 161 3.96 -16.41 0.14
CA LYS A 161 3.59 -17.15 -1.07
C LYS A 161 3.67 -16.23 -2.28
N SER A 162 4.67 -16.46 -3.13
CA SER A 162 4.84 -15.75 -4.39
C SER A 162 3.82 -16.22 -5.43
N ARG A 163 3.36 -15.31 -6.27
CA ARG A 163 2.65 -15.68 -7.50
C ARG A 163 3.67 -16.08 -8.58
N PRO A 164 3.38 -17.07 -9.43
CA PRO A 164 4.23 -17.41 -10.58
C PRO A 164 4.48 -16.18 -11.47
N MET A 165 5.72 -16.00 -11.94
CA MET A 165 6.11 -14.84 -12.75
C MET A 165 5.27 -14.70 -14.00
N GLU A 166 5.02 -15.80 -14.71
CA GLU A 166 4.20 -15.78 -15.94
C GLU A 166 2.77 -15.33 -15.69
N GLU A 167 2.15 -15.73 -14.59
CA GLU A 167 0.80 -15.28 -14.22
C GLU A 167 0.76 -13.75 -13.96
N ILE A 168 1.81 -13.20 -13.36
CA ILE A 168 1.93 -11.77 -13.12
C ILE A 168 2.12 -11.03 -14.44
N LEU A 169 3.01 -11.52 -15.30
CA LEU A 169 3.27 -10.90 -16.61
C LEU A 169 2.05 -10.95 -17.52
N ASP A 170 1.26 -12.03 -17.47
CA ASP A 170 0.02 -12.13 -18.21
C ASP A 170 -1.02 -11.13 -17.71
N GLU A 171 -1.16 -10.97 -16.38
CA GLU A 171 -2.01 -9.93 -15.80
C GLU A 171 -1.58 -8.52 -16.24
N VAL A 172 -0.27 -8.23 -16.24
CA VAL A 172 0.26 -6.94 -16.71
C VAL A 172 -0.10 -6.70 -18.18
N ARG A 173 0.09 -7.69 -19.06
CA ARG A 173 -0.26 -7.56 -20.49
C ARG A 173 -1.74 -7.26 -20.70
N GLU A 174 -2.61 -7.90 -19.94
CA GLU A 174 -4.04 -7.67 -19.99
C GLU A 174 -4.43 -6.28 -19.49
N LEU A 175 -3.90 -5.87 -18.36
CA LEU A 175 -4.15 -4.53 -17.82
C LEU A 175 -3.64 -3.44 -18.77
N VAL A 176 -2.51 -3.65 -19.43
CA VAL A 176 -2.02 -2.73 -20.48
C VAL A 176 -3.00 -2.69 -21.67
N ALA A 177 -3.53 -3.83 -22.09
CA ALA A 177 -4.54 -3.87 -23.17
C ALA A 177 -5.84 -3.13 -22.77
N ASP A 178 -6.17 -3.08 -21.49
CA ASP A 178 -7.30 -2.33 -20.93
C ASP A 178 -6.98 -0.82 -20.68
N GLY A 179 -5.73 -0.38 -20.95
CA GLY A 179 -5.30 1.02 -20.88
C GLY A 179 -4.47 1.41 -19.66
N VAL A 180 -4.10 0.45 -18.81
CA VAL A 180 -3.19 0.70 -17.68
C VAL A 180 -1.78 0.94 -18.20
N SER A 181 -1.14 1.99 -17.74
CA SER A 181 0.23 2.35 -18.12
C SER A 181 1.17 2.46 -16.91
N GLU A 182 0.65 2.51 -15.69
CA GLU A 182 1.41 2.58 -14.45
C GLU A 182 1.03 1.43 -13.51
N PHE A 183 2.04 0.79 -12.93
CA PHE A 183 1.87 -0.34 -12.01
C PHE A 183 2.49 -0.03 -10.64
N GLN A 184 1.65 -0.09 -9.60
CA GLN A 184 2.07 -0.05 -8.21
C GLN A 184 2.33 -1.47 -7.75
N VAL A 185 3.58 -1.92 -7.74
CA VAL A 185 3.94 -3.30 -7.36
C VAL A 185 3.93 -3.42 -5.84
N ILE A 186 3.03 -4.26 -5.33
CA ILE A 186 2.76 -4.42 -3.90
C ILE A 186 2.88 -5.87 -3.42
N ALA A 187 3.26 -6.01 -2.16
CA ALA A 187 3.26 -7.25 -1.38
C ALA A 187 3.19 -6.88 0.12
N GLN A 188 3.18 -7.83 1.03
CA GLN A 188 3.47 -7.56 2.44
C GLN A 188 4.98 -7.36 2.65
N GLU A 189 5.80 -8.05 1.87
CA GLU A 189 7.24 -7.87 1.79
C GLU A 189 7.73 -8.17 0.36
N LEU A 190 8.10 -7.09 -0.35
CA LEU A 190 8.39 -7.16 -1.78
C LEU A 190 9.67 -7.94 -2.09
N THR A 191 10.72 -7.77 -1.27
CA THR A 191 12.05 -8.29 -1.56
C THR A 191 12.18 -9.81 -1.40
N TYR A 192 11.18 -10.46 -0.79
CA TYR A 192 11.12 -11.92 -0.66
C TYR A 192 10.59 -12.65 -1.89
N TYR A 193 10.08 -11.91 -2.88
CA TYR A 193 9.50 -12.49 -4.07
C TYR A 193 10.41 -13.56 -4.71
N GLY A 194 9.85 -14.74 -4.91
CA GLY A 194 10.49 -15.85 -5.59
C GLY A 194 11.18 -16.87 -4.69
N ILE A 195 11.51 -16.55 -3.43
CA ILE A 195 12.26 -17.46 -2.55
C ILE A 195 11.54 -18.80 -2.35
N ASP A 196 10.22 -18.78 -2.18
CA ASP A 196 9.40 -19.98 -2.00
C ASP A 196 9.29 -20.83 -3.28
N LEU A 197 9.10 -20.18 -4.44
CA LEU A 197 8.91 -20.84 -5.73
C LEU A 197 10.23 -21.24 -6.41
N TYR A 198 11.20 -20.31 -6.46
CA TYR A 198 12.43 -20.45 -7.27
C TYR A 198 13.67 -20.71 -6.41
N LYS A 199 13.54 -20.73 -5.07
CA LYS A 199 14.63 -20.89 -4.09
C LYS A 199 15.66 -19.76 -4.10
N GLU A 200 15.31 -18.63 -4.70
CA GLU A 200 16.10 -17.40 -4.75
C GLU A 200 15.19 -16.17 -4.93
N GLN A 201 15.69 -14.99 -4.56
CA GLN A 201 14.99 -13.72 -4.83
C GLN A 201 14.92 -13.50 -6.35
N ARG A 202 13.70 -13.23 -6.86
CA ARG A 202 13.43 -13.02 -8.29
C ARG A 202 12.78 -11.70 -8.60
N LEU A 203 12.72 -10.79 -7.63
CA LEU A 203 12.16 -9.46 -7.84
C LEU A 203 12.84 -8.69 -8.98
N PRO A 204 14.19 -8.59 -9.06
CA PRO A 204 14.82 -7.88 -10.16
C PRO A 204 14.42 -8.40 -11.54
N GLN A 205 14.38 -9.72 -11.71
CA GLN A 205 14.01 -10.38 -12.98
C GLN A 205 12.54 -10.16 -13.34
N LEU A 206 11.63 -10.13 -12.35
CA LEU A 206 10.22 -9.80 -12.57
C LEU A 206 10.07 -8.37 -13.05
N ILE A 207 10.70 -7.41 -12.36
CA ILE A 207 10.60 -5.99 -12.71
C ILE A 207 11.23 -5.72 -14.09
N GLU A 208 12.37 -6.33 -14.40
CA GLU A 208 12.98 -6.26 -15.71
C GLU A 208 12.05 -6.80 -16.82
N ALA A 209 11.41 -7.94 -16.61
CA ALA A 209 10.46 -8.52 -17.55
C ALA A 209 9.21 -7.65 -17.74
N MET A 210 8.70 -7.05 -16.66
CA MET A 210 7.58 -6.10 -16.73
C MET A 210 7.96 -4.85 -17.51
N ALA A 211 9.17 -4.31 -17.29
CA ALA A 211 9.65 -3.10 -17.96
C ALA A 211 9.77 -3.28 -19.48
N GLN A 212 9.93 -4.50 -19.96
CA GLN A 212 10.01 -4.83 -21.40
C GLN A 212 8.63 -4.99 -22.07
N ILE A 213 7.52 -4.97 -21.31
CA ILE A 213 6.17 -5.07 -21.88
C ILE A 213 5.79 -3.73 -22.53
N PRO A 214 5.50 -3.70 -23.86
CA PRO A 214 5.07 -2.47 -24.53
C PRO A 214 3.80 -1.89 -23.88
N GLY A 215 3.81 -0.58 -23.61
CA GLY A 215 2.70 0.12 -22.97
C GLY A 215 2.89 0.35 -21.47
N VAL A 216 3.81 -0.35 -20.82
CA VAL A 216 4.20 -0.06 -19.43
C VAL A 216 5.06 1.21 -19.41
N ARG A 217 4.54 2.26 -18.78
CA ARG A 217 5.18 3.58 -18.69
C ARG A 217 5.85 3.80 -17.35
N TRP A 218 5.23 3.37 -16.24
CA TRP A 218 5.78 3.47 -14.88
C TRP A 218 5.57 2.19 -14.08
N ILE A 219 6.62 1.76 -13.41
CA ILE A 219 6.63 0.68 -12.43
C ILE A 219 7.15 1.25 -11.12
N ARG A 220 6.35 1.22 -10.07
CA ARG A 220 6.68 1.75 -8.75
C ARG A 220 6.71 0.63 -7.73
N LEU A 221 7.68 0.67 -6.81
CA LEU A 221 7.98 -0.43 -5.89
C LEU A 221 7.64 -0.04 -4.46
N HIS A 222 6.79 -0.85 -3.81
CA HIS A 222 6.31 -0.60 -2.46
C HIS A 222 6.65 -1.72 -1.49
N TYR A 223 6.81 -1.38 -0.20
CA TYR A 223 6.97 -2.33 0.90
C TYR A 223 8.25 -3.18 0.81
N ALA A 224 9.36 -2.58 0.42
CA ALA A 224 10.67 -3.23 0.46
C ALA A 224 11.17 -3.38 1.91
N TYR A 225 11.95 -4.43 2.13
CA TYR A 225 12.58 -4.70 3.42
C TYR A 225 14.10 -4.50 3.32
N PRO A 226 14.76 -3.88 4.32
CA PRO A 226 16.17 -3.51 4.18
C PRO A 226 17.14 -4.69 4.30
N THR A 227 16.82 -5.71 5.11
CA THR A 227 17.71 -6.86 5.32
C THR A 227 17.70 -7.80 4.12
N HIS A 228 18.86 -8.12 3.58
CA HIS A 228 19.04 -8.92 2.37
C HIS A 228 18.35 -8.30 1.14
N PHE A 229 18.43 -6.98 1.04
CA PHE A 229 17.88 -6.25 -0.12
C PHE A 229 18.54 -6.77 -1.42
N PRO A 230 17.74 -7.08 -2.46
CA PRO A 230 18.27 -7.59 -3.73
C PRO A 230 18.92 -6.46 -4.53
N LYS A 231 20.23 -6.28 -4.38
CA LYS A 231 20.98 -5.14 -4.93
C LYS A 231 20.90 -5.03 -6.47
N ASP A 232 20.70 -6.14 -7.18
CA ASP A 232 20.48 -6.13 -8.63
C ASP A 232 19.22 -5.33 -9.04
N LEU A 233 18.30 -5.09 -8.11
CA LEU A 233 17.17 -4.22 -8.33
C LEU A 233 17.58 -2.77 -8.64
N LEU A 234 18.67 -2.28 -8.02
CA LEU A 234 19.20 -0.93 -8.31
C LEU A 234 19.74 -0.82 -9.74
N ARG A 235 20.33 -1.91 -10.28
CA ARG A 235 20.71 -1.99 -11.69
C ARG A 235 19.47 -1.86 -12.59
N VAL A 236 18.43 -2.61 -12.30
CA VAL A 236 17.18 -2.59 -13.07
C VAL A 236 16.56 -1.18 -13.05
N MET A 237 16.50 -0.52 -11.89
CA MET A 237 16.00 0.85 -11.77
C MET A 237 16.82 1.83 -12.63
N ARG A 238 18.13 1.69 -12.68
CA ARG A 238 19.01 2.56 -13.48
C ARG A 238 18.90 2.30 -14.99
N GLU A 239 18.75 1.04 -15.40
CA GLU A 239 18.79 0.63 -16.81
C GLU A 239 17.44 0.76 -17.54
N TYR A 240 16.33 0.69 -16.79
CA TYR A 240 14.97 0.75 -17.34
C TYR A 240 14.28 2.05 -16.93
N PRO A 241 14.18 3.05 -17.81
CA PRO A 241 13.66 4.38 -17.48
C PRO A 241 12.15 4.41 -17.14
N ASN A 242 11.45 3.31 -17.38
CA ASN A 242 10.06 3.11 -16.96
C ASN A 242 9.93 2.42 -15.59
N VAL A 243 11.05 2.08 -14.93
CA VAL A 243 11.06 1.74 -13.50
C VAL A 243 11.34 3.05 -12.75
N CYS A 244 10.34 3.54 -12.03
CA CYS A 244 10.45 4.81 -11.31
C CYS A 244 11.65 4.82 -10.36
N ASN A 245 12.37 5.93 -10.32
CA ASN A 245 13.39 6.17 -9.31
C ASN A 245 12.74 6.43 -7.95
N TYR A 246 11.95 5.46 -7.48
CA TYR A 246 11.16 5.50 -6.28
C TYR A 246 11.21 4.15 -5.57
N LEU A 247 11.50 4.15 -4.29
CA LEU A 247 11.50 2.94 -3.48
C LEU A 247 10.91 3.22 -2.09
N ASP A 248 9.81 2.55 -1.77
CA ASP A 248 9.26 2.54 -0.43
C ASP A 248 9.91 1.39 0.38
N ILE A 249 10.72 1.78 1.36
CA ILE A 249 11.48 0.86 2.22
C ILE A 249 11.18 1.11 3.70
N ALA A 250 10.54 0.15 4.35
CA ALA A 250 10.12 0.27 5.74
C ALA A 250 11.31 0.04 6.70
N LEU A 251 11.94 1.10 7.18
CA LEU A 251 13.09 1.04 8.10
C LEU A 251 12.66 0.86 9.56
N GLN A 252 11.56 1.48 9.95
CA GLN A 252 10.93 1.47 11.26
C GLN A 252 11.69 2.26 12.34
N HIS A 253 12.97 2.03 12.52
CA HIS A 253 13.84 2.72 13.47
C HIS A 253 15.30 2.71 13.00
N ILE A 254 16.21 3.35 13.79
CA ILE A 254 17.65 3.35 13.48
C ILE A 254 18.52 2.94 14.68
N ALA A 255 18.05 3.15 15.92
CA ALA A 255 18.81 2.78 17.10
C ALA A 255 18.94 1.25 17.22
N ASN A 256 20.17 0.75 17.33
CA ASN A 256 20.43 -0.69 17.38
C ASN A 256 19.67 -1.44 18.48
N PRO A 257 19.54 -0.93 19.71
CA PRO A 257 18.77 -1.60 20.76
C PRO A 257 17.30 -1.80 20.37
N VAL A 258 16.68 -0.77 19.76
CA VAL A 258 15.28 -0.81 19.31
C VAL A 258 15.12 -1.76 18.12
N LEU A 259 16.00 -1.67 17.11
CA LEU A 259 15.99 -2.59 15.96
C LEU A 259 16.12 -4.07 16.37
N GLN A 260 16.96 -4.34 17.38
CA GLN A 260 17.11 -5.70 17.93
C GLN A 260 15.82 -6.17 18.61
N ARG A 261 15.19 -5.32 19.44
CA ARG A 261 13.91 -5.64 20.09
C ARG A 261 12.78 -5.80 19.06
N MET A 262 12.78 -4.98 18.01
CA MET A 262 11.85 -5.11 16.88
C MET A 262 12.11 -6.35 15.99
N GLN A 263 13.19 -7.12 16.22
CA GLN A 263 13.62 -8.25 15.42
C GLN A 263 13.84 -7.89 13.93
N ARG A 264 14.43 -6.72 13.68
CA ARG A 264 14.67 -6.24 12.30
C ARG A 264 15.88 -6.88 11.61
N HIS A 265 16.79 -7.48 12.37
CA HIS A 265 17.99 -8.15 11.85
C HIS A 265 18.84 -7.28 10.92
N ILE A 266 18.93 -6.00 11.21
CA ILE A 266 19.77 -5.00 10.56
C ILE A 266 20.27 -4.01 11.60
N THR A 267 21.47 -3.48 11.38
CA THR A 267 22.07 -2.46 12.24
C THR A 267 21.96 -1.05 11.61
N LYS A 268 22.17 -0.02 12.41
CA LYS A 268 22.32 1.36 11.94
C LYS A 268 23.34 1.48 10.81
N ALA A 269 24.53 0.89 11.02
CA ALA A 269 25.63 0.96 10.04
C ALA A 269 25.23 0.33 8.69
N GLU A 270 24.58 -0.84 8.71
CA GLU A 270 24.11 -1.51 7.52
C GLU A 270 22.99 -0.74 6.82
N THR A 271 22.06 -0.14 7.59
CA THR A 271 20.99 0.72 7.06
C THR A 271 21.56 1.94 6.34
N LEU A 272 22.49 2.66 6.99
CA LEU A 272 23.14 3.83 6.38
C LEU A 272 23.92 3.45 5.12
N ALA A 273 24.66 2.34 5.15
CA ALA A 273 25.40 1.85 3.99
C ALA A 273 24.46 1.50 2.82
N LEU A 274 23.30 0.88 3.10
CA LEU A 274 22.31 0.55 2.09
C LEU A 274 21.70 1.81 1.45
N LEU A 275 21.32 2.81 2.25
CA LEU A 275 20.77 4.08 1.75
C LEU A 275 21.79 4.86 0.91
N GLN A 276 23.06 4.87 1.34
CA GLN A 276 24.15 5.48 0.56
C GLN A 276 24.37 4.74 -0.77
N GLU A 277 24.33 3.41 -0.77
CA GLU A 277 24.42 2.59 -1.97
C GLU A 277 23.27 2.89 -2.94
N MET A 278 22.03 2.95 -2.46
CA MET A 278 20.84 3.30 -3.26
C MET A 278 21.01 4.65 -3.96
N ARG A 279 21.42 5.70 -3.24
CA ARG A 279 21.63 7.03 -3.80
C ARG A 279 22.79 7.11 -4.77
N ARG A 280 23.84 6.30 -4.57
CA ARG A 280 24.97 6.22 -5.49
C ARG A 280 24.61 5.48 -6.79
N GLU A 281 23.91 4.35 -6.68
CA GLU A 281 23.58 3.49 -7.83
C GLU A 281 22.43 4.03 -8.67
N VAL A 282 21.49 4.75 -8.04
CA VAL A 282 20.31 5.35 -8.68
C VAL A 282 20.28 6.84 -8.33
N PRO A 283 21.03 7.71 -9.06
CA PRO A 283 21.02 9.14 -8.80
C PRO A 283 19.60 9.73 -8.92
N GLY A 284 19.21 10.52 -7.91
CA GLY A 284 17.87 11.11 -7.85
C GLY A 284 16.78 10.19 -7.34
N ILE A 285 17.14 9.01 -6.80
CA ILE A 285 16.15 8.11 -6.19
C ILE A 285 15.36 8.80 -5.06
N CYS A 286 14.04 8.75 -5.18
CA CYS A 286 13.12 9.10 -4.11
C CYS A 286 13.01 7.92 -3.12
N ILE A 287 13.50 8.11 -1.91
CA ILE A 287 13.39 7.11 -0.85
C ILE A 287 12.23 7.49 0.05
N ARG A 288 11.18 6.63 0.03
CA ARG A 288 10.08 6.66 0.97
C ARG A 288 10.35 5.70 2.11
N THR A 289 10.04 6.09 3.32
CA THR A 289 10.16 5.21 4.48
C THR A 289 9.00 5.36 5.46
N THR A 290 8.86 4.36 6.30
CA THR A 290 7.97 4.36 7.46
C THR A 290 8.81 4.15 8.71
N LEU A 291 8.59 5.01 9.73
CA LEU A 291 9.23 4.93 11.03
C LEU A 291 8.21 4.71 12.13
N MET A 292 8.65 4.16 13.25
CA MET A 292 7.83 3.90 14.43
C MET A 292 8.51 4.49 15.65
N VAL A 293 7.77 5.19 16.49
CA VAL A 293 8.23 5.76 17.75
C VAL A 293 7.50 5.12 18.93
N GLY A 294 8.12 5.14 20.11
CA GLY A 294 7.51 4.62 21.32
C GLY A 294 7.41 3.10 21.37
N PHE A 295 8.24 2.38 20.63
CA PHE A 295 8.32 0.93 20.74
C PHE A 295 8.81 0.54 22.16
N PRO A 296 8.30 -0.55 22.78
CA PRO A 296 8.68 -0.97 24.12
C PRO A 296 10.19 -0.99 24.34
N GLY A 297 10.65 -0.25 25.36
CA GLY A 297 12.06 -0.07 25.69
C GLY A 297 12.80 0.99 24.89
N GLU A 298 12.13 1.80 24.05
CA GLU A 298 12.73 2.96 23.39
C GLU A 298 13.04 4.06 24.40
N THR A 299 14.30 4.38 24.56
CA THR A 299 14.76 5.45 25.44
C THR A 299 14.72 6.81 24.72
N GLU A 300 14.88 7.90 25.51
CA GLU A 300 15.04 9.25 24.96
C GLU A 300 16.31 9.37 24.09
N ALA A 301 17.36 8.63 24.44
CA ALA A 301 18.59 8.59 23.63
C ALA A 301 18.35 7.91 22.26
N ASP A 302 17.60 6.81 22.23
CA ASP A 302 17.23 6.10 21.00
C ASP A 302 16.36 6.97 20.10
N PHE A 303 15.40 7.69 20.67
CA PHE A 303 14.56 8.63 19.94
C PHE A 303 15.36 9.82 19.38
N ASN A 304 16.29 10.39 20.16
CA ASN A 304 17.15 11.45 19.65
C ASN A 304 18.06 10.96 18.52
N GLU A 305 18.54 9.71 18.58
CA GLU A 305 19.29 9.08 17.48
C GLU A 305 18.43 8.95 16.21
N LEU A 306 17.14 8.62 16.36
CA LEU A 306 16.19 8.57 15.25
C LEU A 306 15.97 9.96 14.63
N LEU A 307 15.84 11.01 15.44
CA LEU A 307 15.71 12.39 14.95
C LEU A 307 16.94 12.85 14.15
N GLU A 308 18.16 12.58 14.65
CA GLU A 308 19.40 12.92 13.95
C GLU A 308 19.51 12.12 12.63
N PHE A 309 19.12 10.85 12.63
CA PHE A 309 19.08 10.03 11.43
C PHE A 309 18.17 10.63 10.36
N VAL A 310 16.96 11.09 10.70
CA VAL A 310 16.04 11.72 9.73
C VAL A 310 16.63 13.04 9.20
N ARG A 311 17.27 13.86 10.07
CA ARG A 311 17.94 15.09 9.66
C ARG A 311 19.12 14.86 8.72
N GLU A 312 19.89 13.79 8.94
CA GLU A 312 21.06 13.44 8.14
C GLU A 312 20.65 12.84 6.79
N VAL A 313 19.73 11.84 6.80
CA VAL A 313 19.33 11.12 5.60
C VAL A 313 18.42 11.96 4.70
N ARG A 314 17.55 12.80 5.29
CA ARG A 314 16.61 13.67 4.56
C ARG A 314 15.77 12.84 3.58
N PHE A 315 14.85 12.06 4.11
CA PHE A 315 13.94 11.25 3.28
C PHE A 315 13.06 12.12 2.40
N ASP A 316 12.88 11.70 1.16
CA ASP A 316 12.01 12.39 0.21
C ASP A 316 10.54 12.28 0.63
N ARG A 317 10.16 11.11 1.12
CA ARG A 317 8.83 10.82 1.67
C ARG A 317 8.99 10.02 2.96
N MET A 318 8.27 10.39 4.00
CA MET A 318 8.30 9.66 5.27
C MET A 318 6.94 9.72 5.96
N GLY A 319 6.44 8.56 6.35
CA GLY A 319 5.38 8.42 7.32
C GLY A 319 5.94 7.91 8.66
N ALA A 320 5.29 8.26 9.76
CA ALA A 320 5.62 7.73 11.08
C ALA A 320 4.35 7.37 11.86
N PHE A 321 4.49 6.41 12.77
CA PHE A 321 3.42 5.95 13.65
C PHE A 321 3.93 5.84 15.09
N ALA A 322 3.05 6.12 16.05
CA ALA A 322 3.23 5.67 17.41
C ALA A 322 3.05 4.15 17.48
N TYR A 323 3.84 3.47 18.31
CA TYR A 323 3.63 2.04 18.55
C TYR A 323 2.25 1.79 19.14
N SER A 324 1.51 0.87 18.54
CA SER A 324 0.27 0.33 19.05
C SER A 324 0.48 -1.16 19.30
N GLU A 325 0.13 -1.62 20.49
CA GLU A 325 0.21 -3.03 20.83
C GLU A 325 -0.82 -3.83 20.04
N GLU A 326 -0.34 -4.84 19.32
CA GLU A 326 -1.18 -5.74 18.55
C GLU A 326 -1.18 -7.14 19.16
N GLU A 327 -2.34 -7.59 19.58
CA GLU A 327 -2.56 -8.88 20.24
C GLU A 327 -1.95 -10.05 19.45
N GLY A 328 -1.33 -10.98 20.17
CA GLY A 328 -0.71 -12.18 19.59
C GLY A 328 0.65 -11.92 18.91
N THR A 329 1.10 -10.68 18.77
CA THR A 329 2.44 -10.39 18.26
C THR A 329 3.51 -10.74 19.28
N TYR A 330 4.75 -10.93 18.80
CA TYR A 330 5.87 -11.20 19.70
C TYR A 330 6.06 -10.08 20.74
N ALA A 331 5.90 -8.82 20.34
CA ALA A 331 6.05 -7.69 21.23
C ALA A 331 5.00 -7.71 22.34
N ALA A 332 3.73 -7.88 22.00
CA ALA A 332 2.64 -7.97 22.98
C ALA A 332 2.79 -9.13 23.98
N LEU A 333 3.38 -10.24 23.55
CA LEU A 333 3.57 -11.42 24.39
C LEU A 333 4.82 -11.38 25.26
N ASN A 334 5.84 -10.57 24.91
CA ASN A 334 7.17 -10.65 25.53
C ASN A 334 7.69 -9.32 26.07
N TYR A 335 7.06 -8.20 25.77
CA TYR A 335 7.46 -6.89 26.23
C TYR A 335 6.31 -6.21 26.95
N GLU A 336 6.64 -5.44 27.98
CA GLU A 336 5.72 -4.47 28.57
C GLU A 336 5.76 -3.20 27.72
N ASP A 337 4.61 -2.61 27.44
CA ASP A 337 4.52 -1.31 26.77
C ASP A 337 4.81 -0.21 27.81
N ASP A 338 6.11 0.03 27.99
CA ASP A 338 6.67 0.89 29.04
C ASP A 338 6.83 2.36 28.62
N VAL A 339 6.42 2.72 27.39
CA VAL A 339 6.45 4.11 26.90
C VAL A 339 5.05 4.71 27.01
N PRO A 340 4.83 5.73 27.86
CA PRO A 340 3.52 6.36 28.02
C PRO A 340 3.00 6.94 26.70
N GLU A 341 1.67 6.89 26.51
CA GLU A 341 1.03 7.33 25.26
C GLU A 341 1.31 8.79 24.92
N GLU A 342 1.33 9.68 25.94
CA GLU A 342 1.68 11.08 25.75
C GLU A 342 3.13 11.27 25.28
N VAL A 343 4.04 10.36 25.65
CA VAL A 343 5.45 10.38 25.19
C VAL A 343 5.52 9.89 23.74
N LYS A 344 4.80 8.84 23.39
CA LYS A 344 4.71 8.34 22.01
C LYS A 344 4.19 9.43 21.09
N GLN A 345 3.09 10.10 21.45
CA GLN A 345 2.51 11.18 20.64
C GLN A 345 3.46 12.37 20.53
N ALA A 346 4.08 12.80 21.61
CA ALA A 346 5.06 13.89 21.57
C ALA A 346 6.28 13.58 20.69
N ARG A 347 6.75 12.33 20.70
CA ARG A 347 7.81 11.86 19.80
C ARG A 347 7.37 11.85 18.35
N LEU A 348 6.15 11.38 18.06
CA LEU A 348 5.57 11.38 16.73
C LEU A 348 5.46 12.80 16.17
N ASP A 349 4.87 13.72 16.91
CA ASP A 349 4.71 15.12 16.51
C ASP A 349 6.06 15.78 16.22
N LYS A 350 7.05 15.55 17.07
CA LYS A 350 8.40 16.09 16.90
C LYS A 350 9.11 15.51 15.68
N LEU A 351 8.96 14.21 15.43
CA LEU A 351 9.54 13.54 14.25
C LEU A 351 8.90 14.05 12.96
N MET A 352 7.57 14.14 12.92
CA MET A 352 6.84 14.65 11.77
C MET A 352 7.13 16.11 11.47
N SER A 353 7.27 16.97 12.51
CA SER A 353 7.69 18.37 12.34
C SER A 353 9.10 18.52 11.74
N VAL A 354 10.01 17.56 12.00
CA VAL A 354 11.32 17.55 11.33
C VAL A 354 11.16 17.18 9.86
N GLN A 355 10.37 16.17 9.55
CA GLN A 355 10.15 15.73 8.17
C GLN A 355 9.41 16.77 7.34
N GLU A 356 8.43 17.46 7.89
CA GLU A 356 7.70 18.55 7.22
C GLU A 356 8.65 19.63 6.69
N ARG A 357 9.61 20.07 7.52
CA ARG A 357 10.65 21.03 7.10
C ARG A 357 11.55 20.48 6.00
N ILE A 358 11.94 19.21 6.12
CA ILE A 358 12.75 18.55 5.07
C ILE A 358 11.95 18.47 3.76
N SER A 359 10.66 18.13 3.85
CA SER A 359 9.78 18.06 2.67
C SER A 359 9.65 19.42 1.99
N ALA A 360 9.38 20.49 2.76
CA ALA A 360 9.30 21.87 2.25
C ALA A 360 10.59 22.30 1.51
N GLU A 361 11.76 22.01 2.10
CA GLU A 361 13.05 22.33 1.46
C GLU A 361 13.28 21.52 0.17
N LEU A 362 12.93 20.23 0.16
CA LEU A 362 13.07 19.37 -1.01
C LEU A 362 12.08 19.75 -2.12
N CYS A 363 10.84 20.12 -1.76
CA CYS A 363 9.86 20.62 -2.72
C CYS A 363 10.29 21.97 -3.31
N ALA A 364 10.75 22.92 -2.48
CA ALA A 364 11.26 24.21 -2.93
C ALA A 364 12.46 24.08 -3.87
N ALA A 365 13.34 23.09 -3.64
CA ALA A 365 14.50 22.82 -4.51
C ALA A 365 14.12 22.31 -5.92
N LYS A 366 12.87 21.91 -6.15
CA LYS A 366 12.37 21.48 -7.46
C LYS A 366 11.87 22.64 -8.32
N VAL A 367 11.65 23.81 -7.76
CA VAL A 367 11.18 24.99 -8.50
C VAL A 367 12.16 25.33 -9.65
N GLY A 368 11.62 25.53 -10.85
CA GLY A 368 12.38 25.75 -12.08
C GLY A 368 12.86 24.47 -12.78
N GLN A 369 12.63 23.29 -12.20
CA GLN A 369 12.94 22.02 -12.85
C GLN A 369 11.82 21.59 -13.79
N ARG A 370 12.18 20.87 -14.85
CA ARG A 370 11.25 20.18 -15.75
C ARG A 370 11.13 18.73 -15.34
N VAL A 371 9.91 18.28 -15.17
CA VAL A 371 9.57 16.91 -14.72
C VAL A 371 8.50 16.31 -15.62
N THR A 372 8.44 14.99 -15.68
CA THR A 372 7.31 14.28 -16.27
C THR A 372 6.19 14.18 -15.24
N VAL A 373 4.97 14.56 -15.62
CA VAL A 373 3.76 14.49 -14.79
C VAL A 373 2.71 13.64 -15.49
N VAL A 374 2.13 12.68 -14.79
CA VAL A 374 0.89 12.02 -15.20
C VAL A 374 -0.29 12.74 -14.58
N ILE A 375 -1.35 12.98 -15.35
CA ILE A 375 -2.57 13.61 -14.83
C ILE A 375 -3.51 12.53 -14.31
N ASP A 376 -3.88 12.62 -13.04
CA ASP A 376 -4.78 11.66 -12.39
C ASP A 376 -6.24 12.08 -12.47
N ARG A 377 -6.54 13.37 -12.28
CA ARG A 377 -7.91 13.93 -12.26
C ARG A 377 -7.92 15.44 -12.50
N GLN A 378 -9.11 15.97 -12.70
CA GLN A 378 -9.37 17.40 -12.58
C GLN A 378 -10.17 17.64 -11.30
N GLU A 379 -9.78 18.66 -10.53
CA GLU A 379 -10.43 19.06 -9.30
C GLU A 379 -10.47 20.61 -9.22
N GLY A 380 -11.67 21.17 -9.26
CA GLY A 380 -11.85 22.62 -9.33
C GLY A 380 -11.11 23.25 -10.51
N ASP A 381 -10.26 24.23 -10.20
CA ASP A 381 -9.46 24.98 -11.17
C ASP A 381 -8.09 24.36 -11.46
N TYR A 382 -7.85 23.11 -11.04
CA TYR A 382 -6.59 22.42 -11.24
C TYR A 382 -6.76 21.04 -11.88
N TYR A 383 -5.81 20.67 -12.71
CA TYR A 383 -5.48 19.28 -12.99
C TYR A 383 -4.51 18.80 -11.93
N ILE A 384 -4.82 17.67 -11.33
CA ILE A 384 -4.01 17.04 -10.30
C ILE A 384 -3.25 15.89 -10.94
N GLY A 385 -1.94 15.91 -10.77
CA GLY A 385 -1.06 14.89 -11.31
C GLY A 385 0.03 14.49 -10.33
N ARG A 386 0.92 13.61 -10.78
CA ARG A 386 2.07 13.11 -9.99
C ARG A 386 3.31 13.00 -10.84
N THR A 387 4.47 13.09 -10.19
CA THR A 387 5.75 12.76 -10.79
C THR A 387 6.11 11.28 -10.58
N GLU A 388 7.22 10.84 -11.16
CA GLU A 388 7.77 9.50 -10.86
C GLU A 388 8.16 9.32 -9.38
N ALA A 389 8.32 10.39 -8.63
CA ALA A 389 8.68 10.39 -7.21
C ALA A 389 7.46 10.30 -6.27
N ASP A 390 6.24 10.17 -6.82
CA ASP A 390 5.01 10.26 -6.04
C ASP A 390 4.06 9.10 -6.33
N SER A 391 3.73 8.33 -5.29
CA SER A 391 2.74 7.26 -5.34
C SER A 391 1.33 7.82 -5.26
N PRO A 392 0.35 7.27 -5.99
CA PRO A 392 -1.03 7.70 -5.86
C PRO A 392 -1.54 7.56 -4.43
N GLU A 393 -2.38 8.51 -4.01
CA GLU A 393 -3.13 8.53 -2.74
C GLU A 393 -2.31 8.75 -1.46
N VAL A 394 -0.98 8.61 -1.50
CA VAL A 394 -0.15 8.64 -0.28
C VAL A 394 1.01 9.64 -0.32
N ASP A 395 1.41 10.11 -1.49
CA ASP A 395 2.51 11.07 -1.65
C ASP A 395 2.00 12.41 -2.19
N CYS A 396 2.92 13.30 -2.55
CA CYS A 396 2.64 14.65 -2.99
C CYS A 396 1.94 14.72 -4.34
N GLU A 397 1.18 15.78 -4.56
CA GLU A 397 0.51 16.06 -5.82
C GLU A 397 1.19 17.19 -6.58
N VAL A 398 0.96 17.22 -7.89
CA VAL A 398 1.35 18.31 -8.77
C VAL A 398 0.09 19.00 -9.27
N LEU A 399 -0.08 20.27 -8.89
CA LEU A 399 -1.22 21.10 -9.25
C LEU A 399 -0.89 21.91 -10.51
N VAL A 400 -1.60 21.62 -11.60
CA VAL A 400 -1.48 22.34 -12.87
C VAL A 400 -2.75 23.16 -13.10
N PRO A 401 -2.71 24.49 -13.14
CA PRO A 401 -3.91 25.30 -13.34
C PRO A 401 -4.63 24.95 -14.64
N VAL A 402 -5.95 24.88 -14.61
CA VAL A 402 -6.77 24.74 -15.82
C VAL A 402 -6.57 25.97 -16.68
N SER A 403 -6.09 25.77 -17.90
CA SER A 403 -5.85 26.80 -18.91
C SER A 403 -6.71 26.52 -20.15
N GLU A 404 -6.44 27.22 -21.26
CA GLU A 404 -7.08 26.94 -22.54
C GLU A 404 -6.77 25.52 -23.08
N GLN A 405 -5.65 24.92 -22.63
CA GLN A 405 -5.25 23.57 -23.01
C GLN A 405 -5.98 22.54 -22.11
N THR A 406 -6.73 21.65 -22.73
CA THR A 406 -7.36 20.53 -22.04
C THR A 406 -6.39 19.37 -21.88
N LEU A 407 -6.08 19.00 -20.63
CA LEU A 407 -5.25 17.83 -20.32
C LEU A 407 -6.10 16.57 -20.18
N GLN A 408 -5.53 15.45 -20.58
CA GLN A 408 -6.21 14.14 -20.51
C GLN A 408 -5.76 13.35 -19.29
N THR A 409 -6.70 12.82 -18.52
CA THR A 409 -6.43 11.88 -17.42
C THR A 409 -5.67 10.66 -17.96
N GLY A 410 -4.62 10.27 -17.27
CA GLY A 410 -3.72 9.16 -17.64
C GLY A 410 -2.67 9.53 -18.68
N ALA A 411 -2.71 10.73 -19.26
CA ALA A 411 -1.67 11.20 -20.16
C ALA A 411 -0.47 11.79 -19.41
N PHE A 412 0.70 11.66 -20.01
CA PHE A 412 1.96 12.13 -19.48
C PHE A 412 2.37 13.40 -20.21
N TYR A 413 2.77 14.41 -19.45
CA TYR A 413 3.17 15.71 -19.95
C TYR A 413 4.52 16.11 -19.36
N THR A 414 5.26 16.96 -20.08
CA THR A 414 6.41 17.69 -19.51
C THR A 414 5.89 18.94 -18.83
N ALA A 415 6.19 19.10 -17.55
CA ALA A 415 5.78 20.26 -16.75
C ALA A 415 7.00 20.96 -16.15
N GLU A 416 6.96 22.28 -16.07
CA GLU A 416 7.93 23.09 -15.34
C GLU A 416 7.35 23.43 -13.97
N ILE A 417 8.06 23.11 -12.88
CA ILE A 417 7.66 23.43 -11.52
C ILE A 417 7.79 24.94 -11.30
N THR A 418 6.69 25.62 -11.00
CA THR A 418 6.61 27.07 -10.81
C THR A 418 6.53 27.51 -9.37
N GLY A 419 6.15 26.58 -8.46
CA GLY A 419 6.03 26.83 -7.04
C GLY A 419 5.97 25.53 -6.26
N ALA A 420 6.09 25.63 -4.94
CA ALA A 420 5.97 24.51 -4.02
C ALA A 420 5.48 25.03 -2.65
N ASP A 421 4.76 24.17 -1.92
CA ASP A 421 4.55 24.29 -0.48
C ASP A 421 5.19 23.10 0.26
N GLU A 422 4.73 22.77 1.46
CA GLU A 422 5.39 21.75 2.29
C GLU A 422 5.36 20.35 1.67
N PHE A 423 4.32 20.07 0.88
CA PHE A 423 4.08 18.73 0.33
C PHE A 423 3.85 18.74 -1.17
N ASP A 424 3.15 19.75 -1.72
CA ASP A 424 2.69 19.77 -3.09
C ASP A 424 3.51 20.70 -3.98
N LEU A 425 3.42 20.46 -5.29
CA LEU A 425 4.11 21.23 -6.31
C LEU A 425 3.09 21.94 -7.21
N TYR A 426 3.41 23.14 -7.64
CA TYR A 426 2.67 23.88 -8.67
C TYR A 426 3.46 23.85 -9.97
N ALA A 427 2.80 23.60 -11.08
CA ALA A 427 3.48 23.45 -12.36
C ALA A 427 2.67 24.02 -13.52
N THR A 428 3.37 24.29 -14.63
CA THR A 428 2.78 24.59 -15.94
C THR A 428 3.26 23.58 -16.97
N ILE A 429 2.36 23.18 -17.88
CA ILE A 429 2.74 22.28 -18.98
C ILE A 429 3.57 23.08 -19.99
N VAL A 430 4.67 22.48 -20.43
CA VAL A 430 5.60 23.11 -21.39
C VAL A 430 5.66 22.39 -22.73
N ASP A 431 5.20 21.12 -22.80
CA ASP A 431 5.06 20.32 -24.03
C ASP A 431 3.89 19.34 -23.93
#